data_27500aaa1efa810f1289cc114ecc77d1
#
_entry.id   27500aaa1efa810f1289cc114ecc77d1
#
_cell.length_a   1.000
_cell.length_b   1.000
_cell.length_c   1.000
_cell.angle_alpha   90.00
_cell.angle_beta   90.00
_cell.angle_gamma   90.00
#
_symmetry.space_group_name_H-M   'P 1'
#
loop_
_entity.id
_entity.type
_entity.pdbx_description
1 polymer ?
#
loop_
_entity_poly.entity_id
_entity_poly.type
_entity_poly.pdbx_seq_one_letter_code
_entity_poly.pdbx_strand_id
1 'polypeptide(L)'
;EGALAWLVSGREFDFKDIYFDKEYFDFMTEEVERFWVDNILGNQEPALYNVDDVLLKNPRHVVGKAIEADESLIQDCATLKEVKEELSTLSEKKEELEERIKMTIGDAEALAVNVDDYGKKKGNCTVLATWKAAKDSEKFNESLFATEHPDLYKEYIFTKAGSRRFLLK
;
A
#
# COMPACT_ATOMS: atom_id res chain seq x y z
N GLU A 1 -11.20 -31.36 15.68
CA GLU A 1 -9.76 -31.33 15.40
C GLU A 1 -9.60 -31.27 13.87
N GLY A 2 -8.79 -30.38 13.38
CA GLY A 2 -8.49 -30.17 11.96
C GLY A 2 -7.06 -29.73 11.79
N ALA A 3 -6.58 -29.67 10.54
CA ALA A 3 -5.27 -29.13 10.22
C ALA A 3 -5.38 -28.15 9.04
N LEU A 4 -4.69 -27.05 9.15
CA LEU A 4 -4.45 -26.12 8.04
C LEU A 4 -3.10 -26.44 7.44
N ALA A 5 -3.07 -26.80 6.17
CA ALA A 5 -1.84 -27.06 5.43
C ALA A 5 -1.67 -26.03 4.32
N TRP A 6 -0.44 -25.61 4.06
CA TRP A 6 -0.12 -24.72 2.96
C TRP A 6 1.14 -25.15 2.21
N LEU A 7 1.16 -24.81 0.93
CA LEU A 7 2.26 -25.08 0.02
C LEU A 7 2.68 -23.78 -0.66
N VAL A 8 3.88 -23.30 -0.34
CA VAL A 8 4.42 -22.06 -0.93
C VAL A 8 5.22 -22.38 -2.17
N SER A 9 4.76 -21.90 -3.32
CA SER A 9 5.44 -22.06 -4.62
C SER A 9 5.84 -23.50 -4.98
N GLY A 10 5.13 -24.50 -4.45
CA GLY A 10 5.42 -25.91 -4.68
C GLY A 10 6.71 -26.44 -4.04
N ARG A 11 7.35 -25.69 -3.14
CA ARG A 11 8.66 -26.03 -2.55
C ARG A 11 8.65 -26.16 -1.05
N GLU A 12 7.84 -25.37 -0.37
CA GLU A 12 7.76 -25.37 1.09
C GLU A 12 6.36 -25.82 1.50
N PHE A 13 6.28 -26.97 2.14
CA PHE A 13 5.05 -27.49 2.73
C PHE A 13 5.15 -27.36 4.24
N ASP A 14 4.11 -26.79 4.85
CA ASP A 14 3.98 -26.76 6.29
C ASP A 14 2.51 -26.94 6.67
N PHE A 15 2.25 -27.31 7.93
CA PHE A 15 0.90 -27.47 8.44
C PHE A 15 0.82 -27.11 9.93
N LYS A 16 -0.38 -26.75 10.35
CA LYS A 16 -0.68 -26.42 11.74
C LYS A 16 -1.96 -27.12 12.16
N ASP A 17 -1.90 -27.83 13.25
CA ASP A 17 -3.09 -28.41 13.87
C ASP A 17 -3.97 -27.31 14.48
N ILE A 18 -5.27 -27.43 14.25
CA ILE A 18 -6.28 -26.50 14.76
C ILE A 18 -7.21 -27.31 15.68
N TYR A 19 -7.27 -26.87 16.92
CA TYR A 19 -8.18 -27.42 17.88
C TYR A 19 -9.47 -26.62 17.94
N PHE A 20 -10.58 -27.29 18.21
CA PHE A 20 -11.88 -26.64 18.32
C PHE A 20 -11.90 -25.79 19.59
N ASP A 21 -12.15 -24.50 19.38
CA ASP A 21 -12.37 -23.52 20.42
C ASP A 21 -13.88 -23.23 20.50
N LYS A 22 -14.48 -23.67 21.60
CA LYS A 22 -15.93 -23.54 21.78
C LYS A 22 -16.35 -22.06 21.95
N GLU A 23 -15.60 -21.26 22.69
CA GLU A 23 -15.94 -19.86 22.94
C GLU A 23 -15.90 -19.06 21.64
N TYR A 24 -14.85 -19.29 20.82
CA TYR A 24 -14.74 -18.65 19.52
C TYR A 24 -15.83 -19.12 18.54
N PHE A 25 -16.18 -20.39 18.58
CA PHE A 25 -17.26 -20.91 17.74
C PHE A 25 -18.62 -20.32 18.12
N ASP A 26 -18.93 -20.27 19.43
CA ASP A 26 -20.17 -19.68 19.93
C ASP A 26 -20.25 -18.20 19.54
N PHE A 27 -19.17 -17.45 19.74
CA PHE A 27 -19.07 -16.05 19.32
C PHE A 27 -19.33 -15.88 17.81
N MET A 28 -18.68 -16.67 16.96
CA MET A 28 -18.91 -16.60 15.51
C MET A 28 -20.35 -16.94 15.15
N THR A 29 -20.95 -17.91 15.82
CA THR A 29 -22.34 -18.33 15.56
C THR A 29 -23.31 -17.19 15.93
N GLU A 30 -23.14 -16.55 17.06
CA GLU A 30 -23.96 -15.40 17.48
C GLU A 30 -23.83 -14.23 16.50
N GLU A 31 -22.62 -13.91 16.04
CA GLU A 31 -22.41 -12.84 15.04
C GLU A 31 -23.07 -13.16 13.70
N VAL A 32 -22.98 -14.40 13.23
CA VAL A 32 -23.62 -14.84 11.99
C VAL A 32 -25.15 -14.82 12.12
N GLU A 33 -25.68 -15.32 13.24
CA GLU A 33 -27.13 -15.28 13.50
C GLU A 33 -27.65 -13.83 13.57
N ARG A 34 -26.94 -12.95 14.27
CA ARG A 34 -27.29 -11.52 14.33
C ARG A 34 -27.30 -10.88 12.94
N PHE A 35 -26.23 -11.13 12.17
CA PHE A 35 -26.17 -10.61 10.80
C PHE A 35 -27.33 -11.15 9.95
N TRP A 36 -27.63 -12.45 10.07
CA TRP A 36 -28.70 -13.05 9.28
C TRP A 36 -30.08 -12.46 9.64
N VAL A 37 -30.36 -12.33 10.94
CA VAL A 37 -31.65 -11.81 11.41
C VAL A 37 -31.80 -10.34 11.11
N ASP A 38 -30.81 -9.53 11.45
CA ASP A 38 -30.92 -8.07 11.33
C ASP A 38 -30.74 -7.59 9.88
N ASN A 39 -29.69 -8.06 9.22
CA ASN A 39 -29.32 -7.53 7.90
C ASN A 39 -30.00 -8.26 6.74
N ILE A 40 -30.14 -9.58 6.79
CA ILE A 40 -30.74 -10.34 5.70
C ILE A 40 -32.28 -10.38 5.85
N LEU A 41 -32.79 -10.88 6.98
CA LEU A 41 -34.23 -10.98 7.17
C LEU A 41 -34.88 -9.64 7.53
N GLY A 42 -34.22 -8.83 8.38
CA GLY A 42 -34.68 -7.51 8.79
C GLY A 42 -34.42 -6.42 7.74
N ASN A 43 -33.68 -6.73 6.66
CA ASN A 43 -33.29 -5.79 5.61
C ASN A 43 -32.64 -4.50 6.15
N GLN A 44 -31.92 -4.60 7.26
CA GLN A 44 -31.16 -3.49 7.82
C GLN A 44 -29.78 -3.43 7.16
N GLU A 45 -29.37 -2.24 6.78
CA GLU A 45 -28.05 -2.05 6.20
C GLU A 45 -26.97 -2.31 7.25
N PRO A 46 -25.94 -3.16 6.95
CA PRO A 46 -24.86 -3.41 7.88
C PRO A 46 -24.03 -2.15 8.14
N ALA A 47 -23.41 -2.09 9.34
CA ALA A 47 -22.50 -1.02 9.69
C ALA A 47 -21.30 -0.96 8.72
N LEU A 48 -20.82 0.25 8.48
CA LEU A 48 -19.60 0.46 7.69
C LEU A 48 -18.39 0.25 8.59
N TYR A 49 -17.55 -0.72 8.30
CA TYR A 49 -16.39 -1.07 9.13
C TYR A 49 -15.07 -0.45 8.64
N ASN A 50 -15.00 -0.08 7.37
CA ASN A 50 -13.77 0.43 6.75
C ASN A 50 -14.06 1.47 5.67
N VAL A 51 -13.01 2.07 5.14
CA VAL A 51 -13.11 3.10 4.10
C VAL A 51 -13.63 2.54 2.78
N ASP A 52 -13.35 1.27 2.48
CA ASP A 52 -13.81 0.63 1.25
C ASP A 52 -15.33 0.48 1.24
N ASP A 53 -15.94 0.14 2.38
CA ASP A 53 -17.40 0.11 2.53
C ASP A 53 -18.02 1.50 2.30
N VAL A 54 -17.35 2.54 2.85
CA VAL A 54 -17.77 3.93 2.61
C VAL A 54 -17.71 4.30 1.14
N LEU A 55 -16.67 3.86 0.42
CA LEU A 55 -16.49 4.13 -1.00
C LEU A 55 -17.47 3.32 -1.86
N LEU A 56 -17.79 2.09 -1.49
CA LEU A 56 -18.82 1.29 -2.14
C LEU A 56 -20.20 1.94 -2.04
N LYS A 57 -20.56 2.39 -0.85
CA LYS A 57 -21.85 3.06 -0.59
C LYS A 57 -21.90 4.47 -1.21
N ASN A 58 -20.80 5.22 -1.08
CA ASN A 58 -20.70 6.61 -1.50
C ASN A 58 -19.49 6.83 -2.41
N PRO A 59 -19.51 6.33 -3.64
CA PRO A 59 -18.37 6.41 -4.56
C PRO A 59 -17.99 7.86 -4.93
N ARG A 60 -18.92 8.78 -4.74
CA ARG A 60 -18.71 10.22 -4.96
C ARG A 60 -19.21 11.03 -3.78
N HIS A 61 -18.59 12.19 -3.53
CA HIS A 61 -19.09 13.14 -2.56
C HIS A 61 -20.30 13.90 -3.08
N VAL A 62 -21.12 14.40 -2.17
CA VAL A 62 -22.21 15.34 -2.49
C VAL A 62 -21.61 16.74 -2.44
N VAL A 63 -21.68 17.47 -3.55
CA VAL A 63 -21.12 18.83 -3.67
C VAL A 63 -21.81 19.76 -2.65
N GLY A 64 -20.99 20.51 -1.90
CA GLY A 64 -21.48 21.46 -0.90
C GLY A 64 -21.93 20.84 0.42
N LYS A 65 -21.95 19.51 0.57
CA LYS A 65 -22.25 18.85 1.84
C LYS A 65 -20.99 18.83 2.73
N ALA A 66 -21.08 19.40 3.92
CA ALA A 66 -20.10 19.30 4.99
C ALA A 66 -20.69 18.58 6.20
N ILE A 67 -19.85 17.99 7.00
CA ILE A 67 -20.20 17.36 8.28
C ILE A 67 -19.46 18.13 9.36
N GLU A 68 -20.16 18.46 10.45
CA GLU A 68 -19.54 19.08 11.61
C GLU A 68 -18.65 18.06 12.33
N ALA A 69 -17.41 18.47 12.62
CA ALA A 69 -16.46 17.62 13.33
C ALA A 69 -16.70 17.75 14.85
N ASP A 70 -16.67 16.64 15.53
CA ASP A 70 -16.59 16.61 17.00
C ASP A 70 -15.15 16.90 17.48
N GLU A 71 -14.99 17.03 18.79
CA GLU A 71 -13.71 17.37 19.40
C GLU A 71 -12.63 16.30 19.15
N SER A 72 -13.02 15.02 19.12
CA SER A 72 -12.13 13.89 18.81
C SER A 72 -11.58 13.98 17.38
N LEU A 73 -12.43 14.23 16.40
CA LEU A 73 -12.02 14.36 15.00
C LEU A 73 -11.16 15.62 14.75
N ILE A 74 -11.42 16.70 15.50
CA ILE A 74 -10.55 17.89 15.46
C ILE A 74 -9.15 17.54 15.94
N GLN A 75 -9.05 16.81 17.07
CA GLN A 75 -7.77 16.35 17.60
C GLN A 75 -7.06 15.37 16.65
N ASP A 76 -7.78 14.44 16.05
CA ASP A 76 -7.23 13.53 15.05
C ASP A 76 -6.65 14.26 13.84
N CYS A 77 -7.34 15.30 13.37
CA CYS A 77 -6.83 16.15 12.27
C CYS A 77 -5.55 16.90 12.67
N ALA A 78 -5.48 17.41 13.91
CA ALA A 78 -4.27 18.08 14.42
C ALA A 78 -3.10 17.10 14.50
N THR A 79 -3.31 15.94 15.12
CA THR A 79 -2.31 14.88 15.22
C THR A 79 -1.83 14.40 13.85
N LEU A 80 -2.75 14.22 12.89
CA LEU A 80 -2.38 13.84 11.53
C LEU A 80 -1.54 14.90 10.83
N LYS A 81 -1.76 16.18 11.13
CA LYS A 81 -0.94 17.27 10.59
C LYS A 81 0.48 17.21 11.15
N GLU A 82 0.63 17.03 12.45
CA GLU A 82 1.94 16.87 13.11
C GLU A 82 2.71 15.68 12.52
N VAL A 83 2.06 14.52 12.41
CA VAL A 83 2.65 13.31 11.82
C VAL A 83 3.12 13.55 10.37
N LYS A 84 2.36 14.30 9.58
CA LYS A 84 2.77 14.64 8.20
C LYS A 84 3.98 15.57 8.16
N GLU A 85 4.09 16.52 9.08
CA GLU A 85 5.25 17.40 9.19
C GLU A 85 6.50 16.62 9.61
N GLU A 86 6.38 15.69 10.55
CA GLU A 86 7.47 14.79 10.94
C GLU A 86 7.91 13.88 9.78
N LEU A 87 6.96 13.31 9.04
CA LEU A 87 7.27 12.49 7.86
C LEU A 87 7.99 13.29 6.77
N SER A 88 7.61 14.55 6.54
CA SER A 88 8.31 15.44 5.62
C SER A 88 9.76 15.65 6.04
N THR A 89 9.98 15.98 7.31
CA THR A 89 11.32 16.19 7.88
C THR A 89 12.19 14.94 7.79
N LEU A 90 11.61 13.77 8.08
CA LEU A 90 12.31 12.48 7.96
C LEU A 90 12.61 12.12 6.50
N SER A 91 11.69 12.44 5.57
CA SER A 91 11.91 12.26 4.13
C SER A 91 13.07 13.10 3.61
N GLU A 92 13.13 14.37 4.01
CA GLU A 92 14.24 15.27 3.67
C GLU A 92 15.58 14.72 4.19
N LYS A 93 15.64 14.30 5.46
CA LYS A 93 16.85 13.68 6.02
C LYS A 93 17.26 12.41 5.29
N LYS A 94 16.29 11.58 4.93
CA LYS A 94 16.52 10.37 4.14
C LYS A 94 17.13 10.72 2.78
N GLU A 95 16.57 11.69 2.08
CA GLU A 95 17.06 12.14 0.77
C GLU A 95 18.48 12.68 0.86
N GLU A 96 18.78 13.52 1.85
CA GLU A 96 20.13 14.03 2.10
C GLU A 96 21.15 12.91 2.33
N LEU A 97 20.77 11.89 3.13
CA LEU A 97 21.65 10.75 3.41
C LEU A 97 21.86 9.89 2.16
N GLU A 98 20.78 9.62 1.41
CA GLU A 98 20.85 8.87 0.15
C GLU A 98 21.73 9.61 -0.87
N GLU A 99 21.56 10.91 -1.02
CA GLU A 99 22.37 11.74 -1.93
C GLU A 99 23.84 11.67 -1.57
N ARG A 100 24.19 11.85 -0.30
CA ARG A 100 25.59 11.75 0.18
C ARG A 100 26.19 10.38 -0.09
N ILE A 101 25.41 9.30 0.13
CA ILE A 101 25.85 7.94 -0.15
C ILE A 101 26.06 7.74 -1.65
N LYS A 102 25.12 8.19 -2.49
CA LYS A 102 25.21 8.10 -3.96
C LYS A 102 26.41 8.88 -4.51
N MET A 103 26.65 10.10 -3.99
CA MET A 103 27.84 10.88 -4.36
C MET A 103 29.13 10.16 -4.01
N THR A 104 29.17 9.43 -2.88
CA THR A 104 30.34 8.65 -2.47
C THR A 104 30.52 7.40 -3.33
N ILE A 105 29.45 6.74 -3.72
CA ILE A 105 29.50 5.56 -4.62
C ILE A 105 30.02 5.97 -6.01
N GLY A 106 29.62 7.13 -6.53
CA GLY A 106 30.08 7.66 -7.83
C GLY A 106 29.78 6.69 -8.99
N ASP A 107 30.83 6.23 -9.65
CA ASP A 107 30.76 5.27 -10.75
C ASP A 107 30.82 3.80 -10.32
N ALA A 108 30.97 3.54 -9.00
CA ALA A 108 30.98 2.19 -8.48
C ALA A 108 29.58 1.57 -8.39
N GLU A 109 29.52 0.27 -8.33
CA GLU A 109 28.27 -0.50 -8.19
C GLU A 109 27.74 -0.52 -6.76
N ALA A 110 28.66 -0.43 -5.77
CA ALA A 110 28.32 -0.62 -4.36
C ALA A 110 29.27 0.11 -3.42
N LEU A 111 28.74 0.48 -2.25
CA LEU A 111 29.53 0.86 -1.07
C LEU A 111 29.65 -0.35 -0.16
N ALA A 112 30.88 -0.68 0.23
CA ALA A 112 31.15 -1.86 1.05
C ALA A 112 32.30 -1.62 2.03
N VAL A 113 32.36 -2.44 3.08
CA VAL A 113 33.44 -2.50 4.03
C VAL A 113 34.33 -3.71 3.73
N ASN A 114 35.64 -3.64 4.04
CA ASN A 114 36.64 -4.67 3.76
C ASN A 114 36.79 -4.97 2.26
N VAL A 115 37.02 -3.93 1.49
CA VAL A 115 37.47 -4.01 0.09
C VAL A 115 39.01 -3.94 0.04
N ASP A 116 39.62 -4.41 -1.05
CA ASP A 116 41.06 -4.22 -1.28
C ASP A 116 41.36 -2.83 -1.88
N ASP A 117 42.68 -2.52 -2.09
CA ASP A 117 43.11 -1.24 -2.64
C ASP A 117 42.59 -0.97 -4.08
N TYR A 118 42.07 -1.99 -4.76
CA TYR A 118 41.46 -1.90 -6.08
C TYR A 118 39.93 -1.92 -6.03
N GLY A 119 39.29 -1.81 -4.82
CA GLY A 119 37.85 -1.85 -4.64
C GLY A 119 37.21 -3.22 -4.82
N LYS A 120 38.00 -4.32 -4.93
CA LYS A 120 37.45 -5.68 -5.03
C LYS A 120 37.05 -6.20 -3.65
N LYS A 121 35.96 -6.98 -3.62
CA LYS A 121 35.44 -7.60 -2.41
C LYS A 121 36.42 -8.65 -1.85
N LYS A 122 36.84 -8.49 -0.59
CA LYS A 122 37.54 -9.53 0.16
C LYS A 122 36.56 -10.55 0.74
N GLY A 123 37.05 -11.69 1.21
CA GLY A 123 36.21 -12.79 1.73
C GLY A 123 35.20 -12.39 2.82
N ASN A 124 35.52 -11.38 3.66
CA ASN A 124 34.63 -10.83 4.69
C ASN A 124 34.04 -9.47 4.31
N CYS A 125 33.84 -9.22 3.02
CA CYS A 125 33.25 -7.95 2.55
C CYS A 125 31.76 -7.87 2.91
N THR A 126 31.37 -6.77 3.57
CA THR A 126 29.99 -6.45 3.85
C THR A 126 29.53 -5.31 2.94
N VAL A 127 28.55 -5.56 2.10
CA VAL A 127 27.94 -4.53 1.25
C VAL A 127 26.94 -3.73 2.09
N LEU A 128 27.13 -2.42 2.15
CA LEU A 128 26.28 -1.48 2.90
C LEU A 128 25.17 -0.89 2.02
N ALA A 129 25.49 -0.55 0.77
CA ALA A 129 24.56 0.00 -0.19
C ALA A 129 24.95 -0.41 -1.62
N THR A 130 23.98 -0.44 -2.51
CA THR A 130 24.17 -0.63 -3.95
C THR A 130 23.44 0.45 -4.74
N TRP A 131 24.10 0.94 -5.79
CA TRP A 131 23.49 1.90 -6.70
C TRP A 131 23.81 1.52 -8.15
N LYS A 132 22.88 0.75 -8.75
CA LYS A 132 23.05 0.14 -10.07
C LYS A 132 22.06 0.72 -11.06
N ALA A 133 22.46 0.82 -12.32
CA ALA A 133 21.51 1.09 -13.39
C ALA A 133 20.48 -0.05 -13.49
N ALA A 134 19.22 0.31 -13.62
CA ALA A 134 18.18 -0.66 -13.95
C ALA A 134 18.37 -1.14 -15.39
N LYS A 135 17.83 -2.32 -15.71
CA LYS A 135 17.76 -2.79 -17.10
C LYS A 135 16.89 -1.85 -17.92
N ASP A 136 17.28 -1.64 -19.16
CA ASP A 136 16.46 -0.90 -20.11
C ASP A 136 15.10 -1.58 -20.26
N SER A 137 14.06 -0.77 -20.35
CA SER A 137 12.68 -1.25 -20.55
C SER A 137 12.03 -0.47 -21.67
N GLU A 138 11.34 -1.19 -22.55
CA GLU A 138 10.53 -0.58 -23.58
C GLU A 138 9.28 0.05 -22.92
N LYS A 139 8.96 1.27 -23.34
CA LYS A 139 7.75 1.96 -22.94
C LYS A 139 6.97 2.40 -24.16
N PHE A 140 5.66 2.24 -24.09
CA PHE A 140 4.78 2.74 -25.13
C PHE A 140 4.79 4.29 -25.13
N ASN A 141 5.08 4.86 -26.31
CA ASN A 141 5.05 6.32 -26.48
C ASN A 141 3.62 6.77 -26.85
N GLU A 142 2.81 6.98 -25.81
CA GLU A 142 1.40 7.35 -25.95
C GLU A 142 1.22 8.66 -26.74
N SER A 143 2.05 9.67 -26.47
CA SER A 143 1.97 10.98 -27.14
C SER A 143 2.23 10.89 -28.64
N LEU A 144 3.25 10.10 -29.03
CA LEU A 144 3.57 9.90 -30.44
C LEU A 144 2.46 9.09 -31.12
N PHE A 145 1.98 8.01 -30.46
CA PHE A 145 0.90 7.20 -31.00
C PHE A 145 -0.41 7.98 -31.19
N ALA A 146 -0.76 8.83 -30.22
CA ALA A 146 -1.95 9.69 -30.33
C ALA A 146 -1.84 10.70 -31.51
N THR A 147 -0.61 11.12 -31.85
CA THR A 147 -0.37 12.06 -32.96
C THR A 147 -0.39 11.36 -34.30
N GLU A 148 0.24 10.19 -34.41
CA GLU A 148 0.35 9.45 -35.68
C GLU A 148 -0.89 8.62 -35.98
N HIS A 149 -1.62 8.15 -34.96
CA HIS A 149 -2.78 7.28 -35.07
C HIS A 149 -3.99 7.77 -34.24
N PRO A 150 -4.50 9.01 -34.51
CA PRO A 150 -5.52 9.64 -33.66
C PRO A 150 -6.84 8.86 -33.59
N ASP A 151 -7.22 8.18 -34.66
CA ASP A 151 -8.47 7.41 -34.71
C ASP A 151 -8.37 6.13 -33.89
N LEU A 152 -7.27 5.42 -34.00
CA LEU A 152 -7.00 4.25 -33.17
C LEU A 152 -6.87 4.65 -31.69
N TYR A 153 -6.18 5.75 -31.40
CA TYR A 153 -6.07 6.23 -30.02
C TYR A 153 -7.45 6.52 -29.39
N LYS A 154 -8.37 7.16 -30.11
CA LYS A 154 -9.73 7.42 -29.64
C LYS A 154 -10.55 6.15 -29.42
N GLU A 155 -10.36 5.13 -30.23
CA GLU A 155 -11.05 3.85 -30.10
C GLU A 155 -10.65 3.09 -28.83
N TYR A 156 -9.39 3.19 -28.42
CA TYR A 156 -8.84 2.44 -27.28
C TYR A 156 -8.74 3.24 -25.98
N ILE A 157 -9.02 4.55 -26.00
CA ILE A 157 -9.07 5.36 -24.79
C ILE A 157 -10.40 5.19 -24.07
N PHE A 158 -10.37 5.02 -22.76
CA PHE A 158 -11.56 4.97 -21.93
C PHE A 158 -11.48 5.94 -20.77
N THR A 159 -12.60 6.46 -20.34
CA THR A 159 -12.69 7.35 -19.19
C THR A 159 -12.78 6.53 -17.90
N LYS A 160 -11.76 6.61 -17.05
CA LYS A 160 -11.79 6.04 -15.70
C LYS A 160 -12.37 7.07 -14.73
N ALA A 161 -13.35 6.66 -13.94
CA ALA A 161 -13.89 7.51 -12.89
C ALA A 161 -12.81 7.91 -11.88
N GLY A 162 -12.74 9.19 -11.55
CA GLY A 162 -11.80 9.70 -10.54
C GLY A 162 -12.17 9.19 -9.15
N SER A 163 -11.15 8.81 -8.37
CA SER A 163 -11.33 8.43 -6.96
C SER A 163 -11.48 9.66 -6.06
N ARG A 164 -12.11 9.47 -4.89
CA ARG A 164 -12.15 10.51 -3.84
C ARG A 164 -10.75 10.67 -3.25
N ARG A 165 -10.30 11.93 -3.12
CA ARG A 165 -9.00 12.26 -2.51
C ARG A 165 -9.22 12.84 -1.13
N PHE A 166 -8.53 12.30 -0.13
CA PHE A 166 -8.47 12.87 1.21
C PHE A 166 -7.37 13.94 1.26
N LEU A 167 -7.74 15.17 1.61
CA LEU A 167 -6.82 16.30 1.77
C LEU A 167 -7.05 16.93 3.14
N LEU A 168 -6.04 16.91 3.98
CA LEU A 168 -6.01 17.67 5.23
C LEU A 168 -5.74 19.15 4.91
N LYS A 169 -6.48 20.05 5.55
CA LYS A 169 -6.38 21.52 5.36
C LYS A 169 -5.70 22.17 6.55
#